data_8b23f1fb0b4a50fa982edd66c57a7721
#
_entry.id   8b23f1fb0b4a50fa982edd66c57a7721
#
_cell.length_a   1.000
_cell.length_b   1.000
_cell.length_c   1.000
_cell.angle_alpha   90.00
_cell.angle_beta   90.00
_cell.angle_gamma   90.00
#
_symmetry.space_group_name_H-M   'P 1'
#
loop_
_entity.id
_entity.type
_entity.pdbx_description
1 polymer ?
#
loop_
_entity_poly.entity_id
_entity_poly.type
_entity_poly.pdbx_seq_one_letter_code
_entity_poly.pdbx_strand_id
1 'polypeptide(L)'
;NQFFLNNGNNGLGIPVFVESSQAAGLALNDASLDPSLCDYDRDGDLDLFLLNQPPNPGDYSPFYNTELLLDEYSPRLMENQGAKFVDVTEKAGLLKAGFPNGVSASDINGDGWTDLYVANDFWVPDFVYVNNGDGTFSNKADEALKHMSYFSMGVDAGDMNNDGHLDLMV
;
A
#
# COMPACT_ATOMS: atom_id res chain seq x y z
N ASN A 1 -12.10 9.48 0.76
CA ASN A 1 -12.08 8.14 1.36
C ASN A 1 -13.09 8.05 2.50
N GLN A 2 -13.60 6.84 2.73
CA GLN A 2 -14.54 6.57 3.83
C GLN A 2 -14.02 5.40 4.66
N PHE A 3 -13.93 5.62 5.97
CA PHE A 3 -13.61 4.59 6.94
C PHE A 3 -14.83 4.32 7.81
N PHE A 4 -15.22 3.06 7.88
CA PHE A 4 -16.37 2.61 8.63
C PHE A 4 -15.93 1.73 9.80
N LEU A 5 -16.15 2.22 11.01
CA LEU A 5 -15.91 1.45 12.23
C LEU A 5 -17.10 0.53 12.49
N ASN A 6 -16.82 -0.76 12.73
CA ASN A 6 -17.84 -1.71 13.17
C ASN A 6 -18.17 -1.48 14.64
N ASN A 7 -19.40 -1.11 14.92
CA ASN A 7 -19.92 -0.83 16.27
C ASN A 7 -20.71 -2.01 16.87
N GLY A 8 -20.40 -3.23 16.44
CA GLY A 8 -21.08 -4.45 16.88
C GLY A 8 -22.34 -4.75 16.06
N ASN A 9 -23.21 -5.57 16.62
CA ASN A 9 -24.44 -6.01 15.96
C ASN A 9 -25.67 -5.32 16.56
N ASN A 10 -26.68 -5.06 15.73
CA ASN A 10 -28.00 -4.67 16.21
C ASN A 10 -28.75 -5.86 16.85
N GLY A 11 -29.96 -5.60 17.36
CA GLY A 11 -30.80 -6.63 18.00
C GLY A 11 -31.25 -7.78 17.07
N LEU A 12 -30.95 -7.72 15.76
CA LEU A 12 -31.21 -8.75 14.75
C LEU A 12 -29.96 -9.50 14.29
N GLY A 13 -28.79 -9.25 14.95
CA GLY A 13 -27.51 -9.85 14.61
C GLY A 13 -26.85 -9.27 13.35
N ILE A 14 -27.32 -8.11 12.86
CA ILE A 14 -26.75 -7.44 11.68
C ILE A 14 -25.66 -6.47 12.14
N PRO A 15 -24.43 -6.49 11.54
CA PRO A 15 -23.36 -5.58 11.90
C PRO A 15 -23.75 -4.11 11.61
N VAL A 16 -23.35 -3.23 12.52
CA VAL A 16 -23.60 -1.79 12.42
C VAL A 16 -22.28 -1.07 12.22
N PHE A 17 -22.16 -0.36 11.10
CA PHE A 17 -20.99 0.43 10.77
C PHE A 17 -21.26 1.91 10.96
N VAL A 18 -20.29 2.62 11.52
CA VAL A 18 -20.33 4.08 11.72
C VAL A 18 -19.21 4.72 10.93
N GLU A 19 -19.55 5.70 10.09
CA GLU A 19 -18.54 6.49 9.36
C GLU A 19 -17.67 7.24 10.37
N SER A 20 -16.35 7.07 10.30
CA SER A 20 -15.39 7.53 11.30
C SER A 20 -14.13 8.14 10.70
N SER A 21 -14.10 8.45 9.40
CA SER A 21 -12.91 8.94 8.68
C SER A 21 -12.32 10.19 9.32
N GLN A 22 -13.17 11.17 9.65
CA GLN A 22 -12.72 12.42 10.28
C GLN A 22 -12.08 12.18 11.66
N ALA A 23 -12.72 11.33 12.44
CA ALA A 23 -12.24 11.01 13.80
C ALA A 23 -10.93 10.22 13.76
N ALA A 24 -10.80 9.31 12.82
CA ALA A 24 -9.63 8.46 12.63
C ALA A 24 -8.46 9.15 11.91
N GLY A 25 -8.63 10.37 11.38
CA GLY A 25 -7.58 11.02 10.57
C GLY A 25 -7.46 10.49 9.14
N LEU A 26 -8.47 9.76 8.66
CA LEU A 26 -8.52 9.13 7.33
C LEU A 26 -9.45 9.86 6.34
N ALA A 27 -9.86 11.08 6.63
CA ALA A 27 -10.66 11.91 5.73
C ALA A 27 -9.78 12.50 4.60
N LEU A 28 -9.13 11.62 3.85
CA LEU A 28 -8.22 11.97 2.75
C LEU A 28 -9.00 12.32 1.49
N ASN A 29 -8.52 13.30 0.73
CA ASN A 29 -9.12 13.71 -0.55
C ASN A 29 -8.38 13.10 -1.76
N ASP A 30 -7.55 12.12 -1.52
CA ASP A 30 -6.75 11.45 -2.54
C ASP A 30 -7.61 10.52 -3.42
N ALA A 31 -7.15 10.27 -4.63
CA ALA A 31 -7.75 9.29 -5.54
C ALA A 31 -7.29 7.87 -5.17
N SER A 32 -7.75 7.38 -4.03
CA SER A 32 -7.32 6.11 -3.46
C SER A 32 -8.02 4.92 -4.10
N LEU A 33 -7.29 3.84 -4.28
CA LEU A 33 -7.72 2.66 -4.99
C LEU A 33 -7.84 1.43 -4.06
N ASP A 34 -6.73 1.02 -3.47
CA ASP A 34 -6.64 -0.25 -2.73
C ASP A 34 -5.98 -0.04 -1.36
N PRO A 35 -6.68 -0.37 -0.26
CA PRO A 35 -6.15 -0.31 1.08
C PRO A 35 -5.54 -1.67 1.49
N SER A 36 -4.36 -1.66 2.08
CA SER A 36 -3.77 -2.82 2.75
C SER A 36 -3.50 -2.51 4.22
N LEU A 37 -3.91 -3.41 5.10
CA LEU A 37 -3.66 -3.30 6.53
C LEU A 37 -2.48 -4.19 6.91
N CYS A 38 -1.49 -3.64 7.59
CA CYS A 38 -0.31 -4.35 8.07
C CYS A 38 0.25 -3.68 9.33
N ASP A 39 0.94 -4.44 10.14
CA ASP A 39 1.75 -3.93 11.25
C ASP A 39 3.18 -3.76 10.69
N TYR A 40 3.49 -2.55 10.16
CA TYR A 40 4.75 -2.34 9.45
C TYR A 40 5.91 -2.05 10.40
N ASP A 41 5.65 -1.51 11.59
CA ASP A 41 6.65 -1.11 12.57
C ASP A 41 6.72 -2.04 13.79
N ARG A 42 5.87 -3.09 13.80
CA ARG A 42 5.80 -4.15 14.81
C ARG A 42 5.46 -3.65 16.22
N ASP A 43 4.63 -2.63 16.27
CA ASP A 43 4.12 -2.10 17.54
C ASP A 43 2.88 -2.85 18.06
N GLY A 44 2.30 -3.74 17.23
CA GLY A 44 1.20 -4.64 17.54
C GLY A 44 -0.16 -4.10 17.15
N ASP A 45 -0.25 -2.94 16.52
CA ASP A 45 -1.47 -2.48 15.89
C ASP A 45 -1.40 -2.47 14.36
N LEU A 46 -2.53 -2.27 13.69
CA LEU A 46 -2.57 -2.31 12.22
C LEU A 46 -2.51 -0.91 11.65
N ASP A 47 -1.51 -0.70 10.81
CA ASP A 47 -1.34 0.47 9.98
C ASP A 47 -2.06 0.31 8.64
N LEU A 48 -2.19 1.41 7.92
CA LEU A 48 -2.84 1.42 6.62
C LEU A 48 -1.86 1.88 5.54
N PHE A 49 -1.58 1.00 4.58
CA PHE A 49 -0.98 1.39 3.31
C PHE A 49 -2.08 1.56 2.26
N LEU A 50 -2.14 2.72 1.65
CA LEU A 50 -3.20 3.12 0.73
C LEU A 50 -2.62 3.48 -0.63
N LEU A 51 -3.01 2.75 -1.67
CA LEU A 51 -2.62 3.07 -3.04
C LEU A 51 -3.40 4.28 -3.55
N ASN A 52 -2.69 5.21 -4.18
CA ASN A 52 -3.28 6.35 -4.88
C ASN A 52 -2.94 6.28 -6.37
N GLN A 53 -3.89 6.70 -7.19
CA GLN A 53 -3.76 6.70 -8.64
C GLN A 53 -4.11 8.08 -9.21
N PRO A 54 -3.42 8.53 -10.26
CA PRO A 54 -3.78 9.77 -10.94
C PRO A 54 -5.23 9.73 -11.45
N PRO A 55 -6.00 10.81 -11.29
CA PRO A 55 -7.44 10.79 -11.58
C PRO A 55 -7.80 10.73 -13.06
N ASN A 56 -6.86 10.92 -13.97
CA ASN A 56 -7.13 10.89 -15.42
C ASN A 56 -6.05 10.12 -16.19
N PRO A 57 -6.30 8.86 -16.53
CA PRO A 57 -5.41 8.07 -17.36
C PRO A 57 -5.31 8.52 -18.83
N GLY A 58 -6.14 9.44 -19.29
CA GLY A 58 -6.18 9.86 -20.70
C GLY A 58 -5.13 10.89 -21.13
N ASP A 59 -4.42 11.51 -20.22
CA ASP A 59 -3.43 12.55 -20.48
C ASP A 59 -2.02 12.12 -20.05
N TYR A 60 -1.58 10.97 -20.57
CA TYR A 60 -0.33 10.31 -20.16
C TYR A 60 0.95 10.96 -20.68
N SER A 61 0.88 12.00 -21.48
CA SER A 61 2.07 12.64 -22.01
C SER A 61 3.01 13.24 -20.93
N PRO A 62 2.52 13.69 -19.77
CA PRO A 62 3.39 14.09 -18.66
C PRO A 62 4.08 12.91 -17.96
N PHE A 63 3.56 11.69 -18.08
CA PHE A 63 4.01 10.53 -17.31
C PHE A 63 5.31 9.89 -17.80
N TYR A 64 5.79 10.31 -18.96
CA TYR A 64 7.16 9.99 -19.37
C TYR A 64 8.21 10.64 -18.45
N ASN A 65 7.80 11.59 -17.62
CA ASN A 65 8.63 12.20 -16.59
C ASN A 65 8.00 11.94 -15.22
N THR A 66 8.31 10.78 -14.63
CA THR A 66 7.83 10.36 -13.31
C THR A 66 8.24 11.30 -12.18
N GLU A 67 9.19 12.21 -12.43
CA GLU A 67 9.57 13.27 -11.49
C GLU A 67 8.51 14.38 -11.34
N LEU A 68 7.52 14.42 -12.24
CA LEU A 68 6.41 15.38 -12.18
C LEU A 68 5.16 14.83 -11.49
N LEU A 69 5.12 13.53 -11.22
CA LEU A 69 4.02 12.90 -10.47
C LEU A 69 4.30 13.00 -8.98
N LEU A 70 4.01 14.15 -8.48
CA LEU A 70 4.31 14.57 -7.14
C LEU A 70 3.33 13.96 -6.11
N ASP A 71 3.63 14.18 -4.90
CA ASP A 71 3.08 13.82 -3.60
C ASP A 71 1.59 13.43 -3.55
N GLU A 72 0.72 14.08 -4.33
CA GLU A 72 -0.73 13.81 -4.31
C GLU A 72 -1.12 12.44 -4.92
N TYR A 73 -0.25 11.84 -5.76
CA TYR A 73 -0.49 10.53 -6.38
C TYR A 73 0.39 9.43 -5.81
N SER A 74 1.26 9.77 -4.88
CA SER A 74 2.03 8.76 -4.14
C SER A 74 1.11 7.94 -3.24
N PRO A 75 1.45 6.67 -2.96
CA PRO A 75 0.75 5.93 -1.94
C PRO A 75 0.83 6.65 -0.59
N ARG A 76 -0.02 6.28 0.34
CA ARG A 76 0.04 6.78 1.72
C ARG A 76 0.33 5.64 2.68
N LEU A 77 1.32 5.83 3.55
CA LEU A 77 1.49 5.02 4.75
C LEU A 77 0.97 5.81 5.94
N MET A 78 -0.10 5.30 6.53
CA MET A 78 -0.81 5.91 7.63
C MET A 78 -0.54 5.08 8.88
N GLU A 79 0.36 5.58 9.74
CA GLU A 79 0.72 4.95 11.02
C GLU A 79 -0.45 5.08 12.01
N ASN A 80 -0.86 3.99 12.60
CA ASN A 80 -1.89 3.95 13.63
C ASN A 80 -1.27 4.33 14.99
N GLN A 81 -1.69 5.42 15.55
CA GLN A 81 -1.27 5.87 16.88
C GLN A 81 -2.38 5.65 17.93
N GLY A 82 -3.06 4.51 17.83
CA GLY A 82 -4.14 4.06 18.71
C GLY A 82 -5.49 4.70 18.41
N ALA A 83 -5.62 6.01 18.52
CA ALA A 83 -6.88 6.71 18.29
C ALA A 83 -6.95 7.38 16.91
N LYS A 84 -5.83 7.54 16.22
CA LYS A 84 -5.72 8.26 14.96
C LYS A 84 -4.60 7.70 14.09
N PHE A 85 -4.83 7.74 12.80
CA PHE A 85 -3.82 7.50 11.78
C PHE A 85 -3.08 8.81 11.46
N VAL A 86 -1.77 8.71 11.29
CA VAL A 86 -0.86 9.81 10.96
C VAL A 86 -0.10 9.47 9.68
N ASP A 87 -0.05 10.38 8.74
CA ASP A 87 0.70 10.20 7.49
C ASP A 87 2.21 10.24 7.76
N VAL A 88 2.88 9.13 7.49
CA VAL A 88 4.33 8.95 7.63
C VAL A 88 5.02 8.64 6.30
N THR A 89 4.33 8.79 5.19
CA THR A 89 4.77 8.41 3.84
C THR A 89 6.15 8.96 3.47
N GLU A 90 6.36 10.26 3.68
CA GLU A 90 7.64 10.92 3.37
C GLU A 90 8.76 10.39 4.27
N LYS A 91 8.51 10.30 5.58
CA LYS A 91 9.45 9.76 6.57
C LYS A 91 9.83 8.31 6.23
N ALA A 92 8.87 7.52 5.76
CA ALA A 92 9.08 6.12 5.38
C ALA A 92 9.79 5.94 4.04
N GLY A 93 10.02 7.01 3.26
CA GLY A 93 10.70 6.93 1.96
C GLY A 93 9.82 6.40 0.83
N LEU A 94 8.51 6.52 0.95
CA LEU A 94 7.51 5.95 0.02
C LEU A 94 6.91 6.98 -0.96
N LEU A 95 7.44 8.22 -0.97
CA LEU A 95 7.01 9.25 -1.92
C LEU A 95 7.47 8.89 -3.35
N LYS A 96 6.70 8.06 -4.02
CA LYS A 96 6.93 7.70 -5.41
C LYS A 96 5.61 7.36 -6.07
N ALA A 97 5.18 8.23 -6.97
CA ALA A 97 3.97 7.99 -7.74
C ALA A 97 4.17 6.90 -8.79
N GLY A 98 3.08 6.17 -9.07
CA GLY A 98 3.00 5.13 -10.09
C GLY A 98 1.59 5.05 -10.64
N PHE A 99 1.28 3.91 -11.24
CA PHE A 99 -0.08 3.51 -11.63
C PHE A 99 -0.46 2.22 -10.90
N PRO A 100 -0.52 2.24 -9.56
CA PRO A 100 -0.74 1.02 -8.82
C PRO A 100 -2.15 0.49 -9.03
N ASN A 101 -2.26 -0.84 -9.19
CA ASN A 101 -3.53 -1.57 -9.26
C ASN A 101 -3.70 -2.56 -8.12
N GLY A 102 -2.64 -2.90 -7.41
CA GLY A 102 -2.71 -3.81 -6.29
C GLY A 102 -1.47 -3.74 -5.40
N VAL A 103 -1.62 -4.15 -4.16
CA VAL A 103 -0.54 -4.26 -3.19
C VAL A 103 -0.62 -5.57 -2.42
N SER A 104 0.54 -6.17 -2.17
CA SER A 104 0.70 -7.25 -1.18
C SER A 104 1.61 -6.77 -0.06
N ALA A 105 1.12 -6.84 1.17
CA ALA A 105 1.89 -6.57 2.38
C ALA A 105 2.24 -7.89 3.04
N SER A 106 3.50 -8.28 2.99
CA SER A 106 3.98 -9.59 3.50
C SER A 106 5.48 -9.55 3.76
N ASP A 107 5.98 -10.42 4.59
CA ASP A 107 7.41 -10.59 4.84
C ASP A 107 8.04 -11.37 3.67
N ILE A 108 8.37 -10.64 2.59
CA ILE A 108 8.82 -11.25 1.32
C ILE A 108 10.22 -11.86 1.45
N ASN A 109 11.07 -11.25 2.26
CA ASN A 109 12.48 -11.66 2.42
C ASN A 109 12.71 -12.60 3.62
N GLY A 110 11.72 -12.82 4.48
CA GLY A 110 11.78 -13.73 5.63
C GLY A 110 12.53 -13.15 6.83
N ASP A 111 12.63 -11.81 6.96
CA ASP A 111 13.32 -11.14 8.06
C ASP A 111 12.42 -10.79 9.25
N GLY A 112 11.13 -11.03 9.10
CA GLY A 112 10.10 -10.80 10.11
C GLY A 112 9.47 -9.39 10.03
N TRP A 113 9.89 -8.53 9.10
CA TRP A 113 9.26 -7.22 8.87
C TRP A 113 8.33 -7.29 7.67
N THR A 114 7.26 -6.51 7.72
CA THR A 114 6.33 -6.45 6.59
C THR A 114 6.90 -5.60 5.47
N ASP A 115 7.12 -6.21 4.32
CA ASP A 115 7.47 -5.57 3.05
C ASP A 115 6.21 -5.26 2.23
N LEU A 116 6.37 -4.44 1.17
CA LEU A 116 5.27 -4.08 0.29
C LEU A 116 5.66 -4.34 -1.17
N TYR A 117 4.87 -5.16 -1.86
CA TYR A 117 4.92 -5.26 -3.31
C TYR A 117 3.79 -4.43 -3.92
N VAL A 118 4.12 -3.49 -4.80
CA VAL A 118 3.13 -2.64 -5.49
C VAL A 118 3.15 -2.98 -6.97
N ALA A 119 2.05 -3.54 -7.45
CA ALA A 119 1.83 -3.86 -8.85
C ALA A 119 1.39 -2.60 -9.61
N ASN A 120 2.21 -2.15 -10.57
CA ASN A 120 1.94 -0.97 -11.38
C ASN A 120 1.48 -1.34 -12.79
N ASP A 121 0.59 -0.53 -13.33
CA ASP A 121 0.14 -0.61 -14.71
C ASP A 121 1.08 0.14 -15.66
N PHE A 122 0.85 -0.07 -16.96
CA PHE A 122 1.59 0.57 -18.04
C PHE A 122 3.09 0.27 -17.98
N TRP A 123 3.91 1.27 -18.22
CA TRP A 123 5.38 1.16 -18.24
C TRP A 123 6.05 1.63 -16.96
N VAL A 124 5.28 1.89 -15.91
CA VAL A 124 5.86 2.13 -14.59
C VAL A 124 6.27 0.78 -14.01
N PRO A 125 7.54 0.59 -13.63
CA PRO A 125 7.96 -0.63 -12.98
C PRO A 125 7.19 -0.88 -11.69
N ASP A 126 6.96 -2.15 -11.35
CA ASP A 126 6.48 -2.51 -10.03
C ASP A 126 7.46 -2.07 -8.95
N PHE A 127 6.97 -1.82 -7.74
CA PHE A 127 7.83 -1.50 -6.61
C PHE A 127 7.92 -2.69 -5.65
N VAL A 128 9.12 -2.98 -5.20
CA VAL A 128 9.38 -3.92 -4.10
C VAL A 128 10.02 -3.12 -2.97
N TYR A 129 9.20 -2.67 -2.05
CA TYR A 129 9.65 -1.91 -0.90
C TYR A 129 9.99 -2.87 0.24
N VAL A 130 11.29 -3.07 0.47
CA VAL A 130 11.80 -3.84 1.59
C VAL A 130 11.87 -2.95 2.83
N ASN A 131 11.28 -3.41 3.92
CA ASN A 131 11.28 -2.73 5.20
C ASN A 131 12.69 -2.79 5.83
N ASN A 132 13.23 -1.65 6.22
CA ASN A 132 14.57 -1.57 6.81
C ASN A 132 14.58 -1.87 8.33
N GLY A 133 13.41 -2.10 8.95
CA GLY A 133 13.28 -2.33 10.39
C GLY A 133 13.44 -1.09 11.26
N ASP A 134 13.46 0.08 10.68
CA ASP A 134 13.62 1.38 11.35
C ASP A 134 12.48 2.37 11.03
N GLY A 135 11.38 1.86 10.48
CA GLY A 135 10.24 2.64 10.03
C GLY A 135 10.39 3.24 8.63
N THR A 136 11.44 2.84 7.89
CA THR A 136 11.68 3.25 6.50
C THR A 136 11.70 2.07 5.55
N PHE A 137 11.55 2.35 4.25
CA PHE A 137 11.56 1.34 3.20
C PHE A 137 12.59 1.67 2.12
N SER A 138 13.12 0.61 1.48
CA SER A 138 14.00 0.71 0.33
C SER A 138 13.38 0.00 -0.87
N ASN A 139 13.23 0.68 -2.00
CA ASN A 139 12.78 0.02 -3.22
C ASN A 139 13.89 -0.86 -3.79
N LYS A 140 13.65 -2.16 -3.85
CA LYS A 140 14.59 -3.20 -4.30
C LYS A 140 14.11 -3.92 -5.58
N ALA A 141 13.17 -3.35 -6.33
CA ALA A 141 12.60 -4.00 -7.50
C ALA A 141 13.66 -4.44 -8.52
N ASP A 142 14.64 -3.57 -8.83
CA ASP A 142 15.71 -3.87 -9.79
C ASP A 142 16.64 -5.00 -9.34
N GLU A 143 16.78 -5.16 -8.01
CA GLU A 143 17.63 -6.21 -7.43
C GLU A 143 16.88 -7.54 -7.29
N ALA A 144 15.59 -7.47 -6.91
CA ALA A 144 14.74 -8.62 -6.61
C ALA A 144 14.17 -9.28 -7.87
N LEU A 145 13.80 -8.48 -8.88
CA LEU A 145 13.06 -8.93 -10.05
C LEU A 145 13.93 -8.87 -11.31
N LYS A 146 14.03 -9.99 -12.01
CA LYS A 146 14.71 -10.03 -13.34
C LYS A 146 13.83 -9.52 -14.46
N HIS A 147 12.52 -9.61 -14.28
CA HIS A 147 11.48 -9.18 -15.22
C HIS A 147 10.31 -8.62 -14.43
N MET A 148 9.65 -7.63 -14.97
CA MET A 148 8.43 -7.05 -14.44
C MET A 148 7.35 -7.07 -15.52
N SER A 149 6.09 -7.17 -15.13
CA SER A 149 4.98 -7.01 -16.03
C SER A 149 4.88 -5.55 -16.51
N TYR A 150 4.38 -5.33 -17.73
CA TYR A 150 4.04 -3.99 -18.20
C TYR A 150 2.64 -3.55 -17.78
N PHE A 151 1.81 -4.50 -17.37
CA PHE A 151 0.40 -4.27 -17.08
C PHE A 151 0.02 -5.11 -15.86
N SER A 152 0.67 -4.84 -14.74
CA SER A 152 0.36 -5.52 -13.48
C SER A 152 -0.98 -5.04 -12.94
N MET A 153 -1.95 -5.97 -12.81
CA MET A 153 -3.33 -5.66 -12.44
C MET A 153 -3.67 -6.09 -11.01
N GLY A 154 -2.77 -6.81 -10.37
CA GLY A 154 -2.93 -7.27 -9.01
C GLY A 154 -1.73 -8.11 -8.60
N VAL A 155 -1.61 -8.37 -7.32
CA VAL A 155 -0.53 -9.18 -6.74
C VAL A 155 -1.03 -9.94 -5.52
N ASP A 156 -0.51 -11.13 -5.35
CA ASP A 156 -0.67 -11.91 -4.13
C ASP A 156 0.64 -12.63 -3.79
N ALA A 157 0.86 -12.90 -2.51
CA ALA A 157 2.04 -13.58 -2.01
C ALA A 157 1.67 -14.84 -1.23
N GLY A 158 2.39 -15.94 -1.46
CA GLY A 158 2.17 -17.19 -0.76
C GLY A 158 3.27 -18.20 -1.05
N ASP A 159 3.53 -19.10 -0.13
CA ASP A 159 4.46 -20.23 -0.35
C ASP A 159 3.74 -21.30 -1.20
N MET A 160 3.86 -21.20 -2.53
CA MET A 160 3.16 -22.09 -3.47
C MET A 160 3.83 -23.45 -3.63
N ASN A 161 5.11 -23.55 -3.33
CA ASN A 161 5.90 -24.78 -3.49
C ASN A 161 6.24 -25.47 -2.16
N ASN A 162 5.86 -24.88 -1.01
CA ASN A 162 6.10 -25.35 0.36
C ASN A 162 7.61 -25.45 0.71
N ASP A 163 8.41 -24.48 0.26
CA ASP A 163 9.83 -24.40 0.61
C ASP A 163 10.14 -23.43 1.76
N GLY A 164 9.13 -22.75 2.29
CA GLY A 164 9.22 -21.81 3.40
C GLY A 164 9.57 -20.39 2.98
N HIS A 165 9.61 -20.11 1.67
CA HIS A 165 9.75 -18.75 1.13
C HIS A 165 8.46 -18.32 0.45
N LEU A 166 8.17 -17.02 0.47
CA LEU A 166 7.00 -16.50 -0.23
C LEU A 166 7.29 -16.33 -1.72
N ASP A 167 6.41 -16.91 -2.54
CA ASP A 167 6.35 -16.69 -3.98
C ASP A 167 5.40 -15.53 -4.27
N LEU A 168 5.57 -14.88 -5.42
CA LEU A 168 4.71 -13.78 -5.87
C LEU A 168 3.98 -14.19 -7.16
N MET A 169 2.68 -13.91 -7.19
CA MET A 169 1.85 -13.95 -8.39
C MET A 169 1.42 -12.53 -8.76
N VAL A 170 1.80 -12.08 -9.94
CA VAL A 170 1.52 -10.73 -10.45
C VAL A 170 0.78 -10.82 -11.78
#